data_620de784bc3718aac1006c106dae5a17
#
_entry.id   620de784bc3718aac1006c106dae5a17
#
_cell.length_a   1.000
_cell.length_b   1.000
_cell.length_c   1.000
_cell.angle_alpha   90.00
_cell.angle_beta   90.00
_cell.angle_gamma   90.00
#
_symmetry.space_group_name_H-M   'P 1'
#
loop_
_entity.id
_entity.type
_entity.pdbx_description
1 polymer ?
#
loop_
_entity_poly.entity_id
_entity_poly.type
_entity_poly.pdbx_seq_one_letter_code
_entity_poly.pdbx_strand_id
1 'polypeptide(L)'
;MKVTIFNGSPRGKKGNTHVMVKEFSKGAGQAGAEVENVFLVKKKIRPCRGCFTCWIKTPGKCIIKDDMAELIQKFGESDIVVFATPVYVDNVTGIMKNFMDRLIAGLDPHFEKDEGGECVHISRSEKQTKLVVISNCGFPEQSHFQVLELLFKRVARNMRSEVIGEIYRSGGGILREAPLILKPVISKYKKLLQTAGMEIVEKQRLSEETRLRLEKPFISDEQYIAAANERFDALLANV
;
A
#
# COMPACT_ATOMS: atom_id res chain seq x y z
N MET A 1 11.10 -9.12 -13.75
CA MET A 1 10.83 -8.03 -12.78
C MET A 1 10.11 -8.61 -11.59
N LYS A 2 10.60 -8.32 -10.35
CA LYS A 2 10.04 -8.82 -9.10
C LYS A 2 9.20 -7.73 -8.44
N VAL A 3 7.90 -8.00 -8.23
CA VAL A 3 6.95 -7.11 -7.57
C VAL A 3 6.53 -7.73 -6.24
N THR A 4 6.89 -7.11 -5.12
CA THR A 4 6.48 -7.57 -3.80
C THR A 4 5.44 -6.63 -3.20
N ILE A 5 4.30 -7.18 -2.82
CA ILE A 5 3.19 -6.45 -2.21
C ILE A 5 3.17 -6.73 -0.72
N PHE A 6 3.41 -5.71 0.10
CA PHE A 6 3.23 -5.80 1.55
C PHE A 6 1.82 -5.37 1.91
N ASN A 7 0.99 -6.35 2.22
CA ASN A 7 -0.43 -6.14 2.50
C ASN A 7 -0.67 -5.99 4.00
N GLY A 8 -0.88 -4.76 4.44
CA GLY A 8 -1.12 -4.37 5.83
C GLY A 8 -2.59 -4.44 6.27
N SER A 9 -3.49 -4.98 5.45
CA SER A 9 -4.88 -5.15 5.87
C SER A 9 -5.00 -6.18 7.00
N PRO A 10 -5.55 -5.83 8.18
CA PRO A 10 -5.77 -6.78 9.27
C PRO A 10 -6.76 -7.89 8.91
N ARG A 11 -7.62 -7.67 7.91
CA ARG A 11 -8.60 -8.64 7.40
C ARG A 11 -7.97 -9.65 6.41
N GLY A 12 -6.69 -9.47 6.01
CA GLY A 12 -5.97 -10.34 5.09
C GLY A 12 -6.73 -10.57 3.79
N LYS A 13 -6.92 -11.83 3.38
CA LYS A 13 -7.69 -12.20 2.18
C LYS A 13 -9.16 -11.77 2.21
N LYS A 14 -9.70 -11.46 3.38
CA LYS A 14 -11.10 -11.02 3.57
C LYS A 14 -11.24 -9.49 3.49
N GLY A 15 -10.16 -8.74 3.34
CA GLY A 15 -10.18 -7.27 3.25
C GLY A 15 -10.47 -6.74 1.85
N ASN A 16 -11.05 -5.54 1.77
CA ASN A 16 -11.28 -4.83 0.50
C ASN A 16 -9.97 -4.49 -0.20
N THR A 17 -8.91 -4.16 0.56
CA THR A 17 -7.56 -3.97 0.03
C THR A 17 -7.10 -5.19 -0.78
N HIS A 18 -7.40 -6.41 -0.32
CA HIS A 18 -7.02 -7.61 -1.06
C HIS A 18 -7.77 -7.77 -2.39
N VAL A 19 -9.00 -7.27 -2.52
CA VAL A 19 -9.71 -7.24 -3.80
C VAL A 19 -8.92 -6.42 -4.83
N MET A 20 -8.43 -5.25 -4.43
CA MET A 20 -7.62 -4.38 -5.29
C MET A 20 -6.27 -5.03 -5.62
N VAL A 21 -5.56 -5.50 -4.60
CA VAL A 21 -4.26 -6.18 -4.74
C VAL A 21 -4.36 -7.39 -5.68
N LYS A 22 -5.39 -8.22 -5.53
CA LYS A 22 -5.59 -9.42 -6.35
C LYS A 22 -5.70 -9.09 -7.83
N GLU A 23 -6.47 -8.08 -8.18
CA GLU A 23 -6.68 -7.71 -9.58
C GLU A 23 -5.46 -6.97 -10.16
N PHE A 24 -4.81 -6.09 -9.37
CA PHE A 24 -3.53 -5.48 -9.73
C PHE A 24 -2.46 -6.55 -10.01
N SER A 25 -2.34 -7.54 -9.12
CA SER A 25 -1.38 -8.65 -9.28
C SER A 25 -1.59 -9.45 -10.55
N LYS A 26 -2.85 -9.66 -10.97
CA LYS A 26 -3.15 -10.33 -12.24
C LYS A 26 -2.60 -9.55 -13.42
N GLY A 27 -2.84 -8.23 -13.46
CA GLY A 27 -2.33 -7.38 -14.53
C GLY A 27 -0.80 -7.32 -14.56
N ALA A 28 -0.17 -7.15 -13.39
CA ALA A 28 1.29 -7.18 -13.29
C ALA A 28 1.89 -8.52 -13.76
N GLY A 29 1.27 -9.65 -13.39
CA GLY A 29 1.67 -10.97 -13.85
C GLY A 29 1.47 -11.18 -15.35
N GLN A 30 0.38 -10.66 -15.94
CA GLN A 30 0.16 -10.67 -17.39
C GLN A 30 1.22 -9.89 -18.15
N ALA A 31 1.77 -8.83 -17.55
CA ALA A 31 2.90 -8.08 -18.09
C ALA A 31 4.29 -8.71 -17.79
N GLY A 32 4.32 -9.95 -17.32
CA GLY A 32 5.56 -10.72 -17.12
C GLY A 32 6.27 -10.49 -15.79
N ALA A 33 5.64 -9.84 -14.81
CA ALA A 33 6.24 -9.70 -13.48
C ALA A 33 6.03 -10.96 -12.63
N GLU A 34 7.03 -11.31 -11.82
CA GLU A 34 6.90 -12.23 -10.70
C GLU A 34 6.29 -11.45 -9.53
N VAL A 35 5.07 -11.81 -9.12
CA VAL A 35 4.31 -11.07 -8.10
C VAL A 35 4.15 -11.89 -6.83
N GLU A 36 4.66 -11.38 -5.72
CA GLU A 36 4.45 -11.95 -4.38
C GLU A 36 3.57 -11.02 -3.53
N ASN A 37 2.50 -11.57 -2.91
CA ASN A 37 1.65 -10.83 -1.97
C ASN A 37 1.88 -11.35 -0.54
N VAL A 38 2.58 -10.57 0.25
CA VAL A 38 2.91 -10.84 1.65
C VAL A 38 1.85 -10.24 2.56
N PHE A 39 1.07 -11.07 3.23
CA PHE A 39 0.09 -10.62 4.23
C PHE A 39 0.78 -10.34 5.56
N LEU A 40 0.98 -9.07 5.91
CA LEU A 40 1.66 -8.67 7.16
C LEU A 40 0.92 -9.15 8.41
N VAL A 41 -0.40 -9.30 8.35
CA VAL A 41 -1.21 -9.85 9.45
C VAL A 41 -0.84 -11.30 9.81
N LYS A 42 -0.16 -12.02 8.93
CA LYS A 42 0.33 -13.39 9.18
C LYS A 42 1.78 -13.44 9.64
N LYS A 43 2.42 -12.30 9.79
CA LYS A 43 3.83 -12.16 10.18
C LYS A 43 3.94 -11.64 11.62
N LYS A 44 4.93 -12.14 12.34
CA LYS A 44 5.29 -11.61 13.65
C LYS A 44 6.19 -10.40 13.45
N ILE A 45 5.65 -9.19 13.61
CA ILE A 45 6.37 -7.93 13.47
C ILE A 45 6.19 -7.15 14.77
N ARG A 46 7.20 -7.19 15.64
CA ARG A 46 7.20 -6.39 16.86
C ARG A 46 7.54 -4.93 16.56
N PRO A 47 6.98 -3.96 17.31
CA PRO A 47 7.30 -2.54 17.15
C PRO A 47 8.80 -2.27 17.22
N CYS A 48 9.24 -1.25 16.48
CA CYS A 48 10.61 -0.73 16.60
C CYS A 48 10.84 -0.18 18.00
N ARG A 49 12.00 -0.48 18.59
CA ARG A 49 12.36 -0.02 19.96
C ARG A 49 13.17 1.27 19.95
N GLY A 50 13.49 1.83 18.78
CA GLY A 50 14.33 3.02 18.66
C GLY A 50 15.75 2.85 19.20
N CYS A 51 16.27 1.62 19.30
CA CYS A 51 17.55 1.32 19.95
C CYS A 51 18.77 1.56 19.06
N PHE A 52 18.59 1.85 17.77
CA PHE A 52 19.62 2.09 16.77
C PHE A 52 20.73 1.02 16.65
N THR A 53 20.54 -0.16 17.26
CA THR A 53 21.52 -1.25 17.18
C THR A 53 21.78 -1.68 15.73
N CYS A 54 20.73 -1.66 14.87
CA CYS A 54 20.84 -1.95 13.44
C CYS A 54 21.64 -0.89 12.65
N TRP A 55 22.01 0.22 13.26
CA TRP A 55 22.91 1.21 12.69
C TRP A 55 24.33 1.12 13.24
N ILE A 56 24.47 0.85 14.55
CA ILE A 56 25.74 1.00 15.29
C ILE A 56 26.44 -0.36 15.49
N LYS A 57 25.74 -1.37 16.03
CA LYS A 57 26.36 -2.64 16.44
C LYS A 57 26.21 -3.75 15.39
N THR A 58 25.07 -3.77 14.69
CA THR A 58 24.74 -4.80 13.69
C THR A 58 24.22 -4.14 12.41
N PRO A 59 25.08 -3.38 11.66
CA PRO A 59 24.64 -2.62 10.50
C PRO A 59 23.78 -3.44 9.53
N GLY A 60 22.59 -2.93 9.22
CA GLY A 60 21.63 -3.58 8.34
C GLY A 60 20.79 -4.69 9.00
N LYS A 61 21.05 -5.07 10.25
CA LYS A 61 20.38 -6.19 10.93
C LYS A 61 19.72 -5.76 12.22
N CYS A 62 18.40 -5.94 12.32
CA CYS A 62 17.69 -5.67 13.56
C CYS A 62 17.93 -6.77 14.60
N ILE A 63 18.13 -6.37 15.88
CA ILE A 63 18.31 -7.31 17.00
C ILE A 63 17.04 -8.04 17.40
N ILE A 64 15.87 -7.54 16.99
CA ILE A 64 14.59 -8.17 17.32
C ILE A 64 14.43 -9.39 16.41
N LYS A 65 14.44 -10.58 17.02
CA LYS A 65 14.26 -11.85 16.31
C LYS A 65 12.76 -12.08 16.04
N ASP A 66 12.34 -11.75 14.84
CA ASP A 66 10.99 -11.95 14.32
C ASP A 66 11.04 -12.02 12.77
N ASP A 67 9.89 -12.02 12.09
CA ASP A 67 9.84 -12.19 10.63
C ASP A 67 10.39 -10.98 9.86
N MET A 68 10.80 -9.91 10.55
CA MET A 68 11.23 -8.68 9.89
C MET A 68 12.51 -8.84 9.08
N ALA A 69 13.41 -9.78 9.46
CA ALA A 69 14.63 -10.05 8.69
C ALA A 69 14.30 -10.54 7.26
N GLU A 70 13.37 -11.50 7.13
CA GLU A 70 12.86 -11.99 5.84
C GLU A 70 12.18 -10.85 5.06
N LEU A 71 11.39 -10.01 5.73
CA LEU A 71 10.64 -8.93 5.07
C LEU A 71 11.57 -7.83 4.53
N ILE A 72 12.63 -7.47 5.26
CA ILE A 72 13.66 -6.52 4.80
C ILE A 72 14.39 -7.09 3.59
N GLN A 73 14.74 -8.37 3.60
CA GLN A 73 15.37 -9.03 2.46
C GLN A 73 14.45 -8.98 1.24
N LYS A 74 13.18 -9.36 1.37
CA LYS A 74 12.19 -9.29 0.28
C LYS A 74 12.02 -7.87 -0.26
N PHE A 75 12.03 -6.87 0.63
CA PHE A 75 11.99 -5.47 0.22
C PHE A 75 13.18 -5.11 -0.66
N GLY A 76 14.40 -5.41 -0.23
CA GLY A 76 15.63 -5.08 -0.97
C GLY A 76 15.79 -5.86 -2.29
N GLU A 77 15.25 -7.07 -2.39
CA GLU A 77 15.30 -7.89 -3.63
C GLU A 77 14.27 -7.43 -4.68
N SER A 78 13.26 -6.65 -4.29
CA SER A 78 12.17 -6.25 -5.18
C SER A 78 12.58 -5.12 -6.13
N ASP A 79 12.11 -5.17 -7.37
CA ASP A 79 12.21 -4.07 -8.32
C ASP A 79 11.13 -3.03 -8.03
N ILE A 80 9.94 -3.52 -7.69
CA ILE A 80 8.80 -2.69 -7.28
C ILE A 80 8.25 -3.22 -5.96
N VAL A 81 8.07 -2.32 -5.00
CA VAL A 81 7.38 -2.59 -3.73
C VAL A 81 6.03 -1.91 -3.73
N VAL A 82 4.99 -2.68 -3.41
CA VAL A 82 3.63 -2.16 -3.26
C VAL A 82 3.26 -2.12 -1.78
N PHE A 83 3.00 -0.94 -1.25
CA PHE A 83 2.39 -0.76 0.07
C PHE A 83 0.87 -0.81 -0.08
N ALA A 84 0.24 -1.88 0.39
CA ALA A 84 -1.20 -2.07 0.30
C ALA A 84 -1.84 -2.01 1.69
N THR A 85 -2.65 -0.99 1.98
CA THR A 85 -3.20 -0.74 3.32
C THR A 85 -4.59 -0.09 3.22
N PRO A 86 -5.57 -0.44 4.07
CA PRO A 86 -6.73 0.41 4.24
C PRO A 86 -6.36 1.66 5.04
N VAL A 87 -7.13 2.73 4.90
CA VAL A 87 -7.04 3.91 5.79
C VAL A 87 -7.65 3.56 7.13
N TYR A 88 -6.87 3.70 8.20
CA TYR A 88 -7.32 3.56 9.59
C TYR A 88 -6.90 4.79 10.37
N VAL A 89 -7.90 5.54 10.90
CA VAL A 89 -7.66 6.80 11.62
C VAL A 89 -6.72 7.70 10.78
N ASP A 90 -7.14 7.97 9.55
CA ASP A 90 -6.48 8.83 8.56
C ASP A 90 -5.02 8.44 8.19
N ASN A 91 -4.59 7.22 8.53
CA ASN A 91 -3.23 6.75 8.27
C ASN A 91 -3.20 5.29 7.79
N VAL A 92 -2.00 4.75 7.60
CA VAL A 92 -1.79 3.31 7.40
C VAL A 92 -2.18 2.53 8.66
N THR A 93 -2.49 1.25 8.51
CA THR A 93 -2.76 0.39 9.69
C THR A 93 -1.53 0.27 10.60
N GLY A 94 -1.75 0.02 11.90
CA GLY A 94 -0.66 -0.24 12.85
C GLY A 94 0.25 -1.40 12.43
N ILE A 95 -0.31 -2.43 11.75
CA ILE A 95 0.47 -3.55 11.19
C ILE A 95 1.43 -3.05 10.11
N MET A 96 0.95 -2.21 9.19
CA MET A 96 1.78 -1.58 8.17
C MET A 96 2.81 -0.65 8.78
N LYS A 97 2.42 0.17 9.78
CA LYS A 97 3.34 1.09 10.45
C LYS A 97 4.47 0.36 11.18
N ASN A 98 4.19 -0.74 11.88
CA ASN A 98 5.23 -1.57 12.51
C ASN A 98 6.23 -2.12 11.49
N PHE A 99 5.77 -2.52 10.31
CA PHE A 99 6.64 -2.93 9.21
C PHE A 99 7.51 -1.76 8.73
N MET A 100 6.90 -0.61 8.42
CA MET A 100 7.59 0.57 7.90
C MET A 100 8.66 1.09 8.88
N ASP A 101 8.36 1.19 10.17
CA ASP A 101 9.31 1.66 11.20
C ASP A 101 10.57 0.79 11.30
N ARG A 102 10.45 -0.48 10.95
CA ARG A 102 11.55 -1.44 10.99
C ARG A 102 12.41 -1.43 9.72
N LEU A 103 11.97 -0.76 8.63
CA LEU A 103 12.77 -0.59 7.42
C LEU A 103 13.97 0.33 7.63
N ILE A 104 14.02 1.08 8.73
CA ILE A 104 15.18 1.92 9.13
C ILE A 104 16.51 1.13 9.13
N ALA A 105 16.47 -0.18 9.33
CA ALA A 105 17.65 -1.04 9.27
C ALA A 105 18.32 -1.04 7.89
N GLY A 106 17.57 -0.76 6.82
CA GLY A 106 18.09 -0.66 5.44
C GLY A 106 18.85 0.63 5.15
N LEU A 107 18.86 1.60 6.08
CA LEU A 107 19.51 2.89 5.93
C LEU A 107 20.81 2.97 6.75
N ASP A 108 21.75 3.77 6.27
CA ASP A 108 22.94 4.14 7.02
C ASP A 108 22.64 5.33 7.96
N PRO A 109 23.27 5.42 9.16
CA PRO A 109 23.01 6.52 10.07
C PRO A 109 23.50 7.88 9.58
N HIS A 110 24.44 7.92 8.64
CA HIS A 110 24.98 9.17 8.13
C HIS A 110 23.97 9.93 7.28
N PHE A 111 24.14 11.23 7.26
CA PHE A 111 23.30 12.16 6.51
C PHE A 111 24.04 12.75 5.33
N GLU A 112 23.30 13.03 4.28
CA GLU A 112 23.71 13.94 3.21
C GLU A 112 22.52 14.82 2.81
N LYS A 113 22.76 15.81 1.98
CA LYS A 113 21.68 16.64 1.43
C LYS A 113 21.24 16.10 0.08
N ASP A 114 19.93 16.05 -0.13
CA ASP A 114 19.37 15.79 -1.45
C ASP A 114 19.41 17.04 -2.35
N GLU A 115 18.95 16.91 -3.59
CA GLU A 115 18.89 18.00 -4.56
C GLU A 115 18.03 19.19 -4.07
N GLY A 116 17.05 18.95 -3.20
CA GLY A 116 16.21 19.98 -2.57
C GLY A 116 16.85 20.64 -1.35
N GLY A 117 18.08 20.23 -0.97
CA GLY A 117 18.82 20.77 0.18
C GLY A 117 18.34 20.26 1.54
N GLU A 118 17.43 19.28 1.60
CA GLU A 118 17.01 18.64 2.83
C GLU A 118 17.90 17.43 3.18
N CYS A 119 18.08 17.16 4.48
CA CYS A 119 18.82 15.98 4.94
C CYS A 119 18.08 14.69 4.63
N VAL A 120 18.83 13.68 4.19
CA VAL A 120 18.39 12.30 3.98
C VAL A 120 19.45 11.34 4.49
N HIS A 121 19.04 10.14 4.86
CA HIS A 121 19.98 9.06 5.17
C HIS A 121 20.60 8.48 3.90
N ILE A 122 21.84 8.02 4.01
CA ILE A 122 22.48 7.25 2.94
C ILE A 122 21.82 5.87 2.86
N SER A 123 21.49 5.43 1.65
CA SER A 123 20.99 4.07 1.43
C SER A 123 22.13 3.06 1.57
N ARG A 124 21.87 1.91 2.22
CA ARG A 124 22.80 0.78 2.21
C ARG A 124 22.69 -0.06 0.94
N SER A 125 21.68 0.18 0.13
CA SER A 125 21.45 -0.54 -1.13
C SER A 125 21.70 0.40 -2.30
N GLU A 126 22.43 -0.08 -3.31
CA GLU A 126 22.57 0.60 -4.60
C GLU A 126 21.32 0.44 -5.47
N LYS A 127 20.50 -0.57 -5.17
CA LYS A 127 19.27 -0.83 -5.90
C LYS A 127 18.19 0.19 -5.54
N GLN A 128 17.72 0.91 -6.54
CA GLN A 128 16.58 1.82 -6.41
C GLN A 128 15.26 1.05 -6.61
N THR A 129 14.63 0.66 -5.52
CA THR A 129 13.32 0.01 -5.55
C THR A 129 12.23 1.06 -5.76
N LYS A 130 11.39 0.90 -6.78
CA LYS A 130 10.25 1.81 -7.03
C LYS A 130 9.06 1.46 -6.14
N LEU A 131 8.26 2.47 -5.79
CA LEU A 131 7.13 2.31 -4.88
C LEU A 131 5.79 2.48 -5.59
N VAL A 132 4.83 1.65 -5.19
CA VAL A 132 3.41 1.78 -5.54
C VAL A 132 2.59 1.76 -4.26
N VAL A 133 1.52 2.55 -4.21
CA VAL A 133 0.60 2.59 -3.08
C VAL A 133 -0.78 2.12 -3.53
N ILE A 134 -1.37 1.19 -2.79
CA ILE A 134 -2.76 0.74 -2.99
C ILE A 134 -3.51 0.92 -1.68
N SER A 135 -4.52 1.80 -1.67
CA SER A 135 -5.30 2.02 -0.45
C SER A 135 -6.80 2.16 -0.73
N ASN A 136 -7.59 1.92 0.31
CA ASN A 136 -9.03 2.14 0.31
C ASN A 136 -9.49 2.65 1.68
N CYS A 137 -10.57 3.44 1.67
CA CYS A 137 -11.24 3.91 2.88
C CYS A 137 -12.73 3.59 2.86
N GLY A 138 -13.36 3.74 4.01
CA GLY A 138 -14.81 3.56 4.18
C GLY A 138 -15.64 4.79 3.82
N PHE A 139 -15.02 5.95 3.64
CA PHE A 139 -15.69 7.21 3.29
C PHE A 139 -15.78 7.37 1.75
N PRO A 140 -16.76 8.11 1.23
CA PRO A 140 -16.92 8.31 -0.21
C PRO A 140 -15.93 9.31 -0.82
N GLU A 141 -15.37 10.23 -0.04
CA GLU A 141 -14.50 11.30 -0.53
C GLU A 141 -13.05 10.85 -0.73
N GLN A 142 -12.40 11.35 -1.77
CA GLN A 142 -10.98 11.11 -2.06
C GLN A 142 -10.04 11.87 -1.12
N SER A 143 -10.50 12.95 -0.49
CA SER A 143 -9.71 13.77 0.44
C SER A 143 -9.13 12.99 1.62
N HIS A 144 -9.73 11.88 2.01
CA HIS A 144 -9.24 10.99 3.06
C HIS A 144 -7.88 10.33 2.75
N PHE A 145 -7.37 10.44 1.52
CA PHE A 145 -6.06 9.91 1.16
C PHE A 145 -4.93 10.94 1.23
N GLN A 146 -5.22 12.24 1.44
CA GLN A 146 -4.20 13.32 1.47
C GLN A 146 -3.04 13.04 2.43
N VAL A 147 -3.33 12.47 3.60
CA VAL A 147 -2.29 12.11 4.59
C VAL A 147 -1.40 10.98 4.04
N LEU A 148 -1.97 9.99 3.35
CA LEU A 148 -1.20 8.90 2.75
C LEU A 148 -0.35 9.38 1.58
N GLU A 149 -0.87 10.26 0.73
CA GLU A 149 -0.12 10.89 -0.37
C GLU A 149 1.13 11.58 0.15
N LEU A 150 0.98 12.43 1.17
CA LEU A 150 2.10 13.10 1.81
C LEU A 150 3.05 12.10 2.48
N LEU A 151 2.52 11.12 3.21
CA LEU A 151 3.31 10.08 3.87
C LEU A 151 4.21 9.34 2.87
N PHE A 152 3.64 8.81 1.80
CA PHE A 152 4.41 8.00 0.84
C PHE A 152 5.34 8.84 -0.01
N LYS A 153 5.00 10.09 -0.31
CA LYS A 153 5.95 11.05 -0.91
C LYS A 153 7.18 11.24 -0.02
N ARG A 154 6.99 11.41 1.30
CA ARG A 154 8.10 11.55 2.27
C ARG A 154 8.89 10.24 2.45
N VAL A 155 8.20 9.10 2.49
CA VAL A 155 8.83 7.77 2.58
C VAL A 155 9.70 7.51 1.35
N ALA A 156 9.18 7.74 0.15
CA ALA A 156 9.93 7.55 -1.09
C ALA A 156 11.19 8.42 -1.10
N ARG A 157 11.07 9.71 -0.79
CA ARG A 157 12.19 10.62 -0.69
C ARG A 157 13.28 10.09 0.27
N ASN A 158 12.88 9.70 1.50
CA ASN A 158 13.82 9.24 2.52
C ASN A 158 14.46 7.87 2.18
N MET A 159 13.82 7.09 1.31
CA MET A 159 14.35 5.81 0.79
C MET A 159 15.07 5.97 -0.55
N ARG A 160 15.25 7.20 -1.04
CA ARG A 160 15.82 7.50 -2.38
C ARG A 160 15.13 6.74 -3.48
N SER A 161 13.81 6.73 -3.41
CA SER A 161 12.90 6.00 -4.28
C SER A 161 11.89 6.96 -4.92
N GLU A 162 11.13 6.45 -5.87
CA GLU A 162 10.05 7.17 -6.54
C GLU A 162 8.73 6.42 -6.33
N VAL A 163 7.63 7.17 -6.09
CA VAL A 163 6.28 6.63 -6.16
C VAL A 163 5.83 6.67 -7.62
N ILE A 164 5.79 5.51 -8.27
CA ILE A 164 5.42 5.36 -9.68
C ILE A 164 3.92 5.11 -9.90
N GLY A 165 3.16 4.93 -8.84
CA GLY A 165 1.70 4.76 -8.90
C GLY A 165 1.02 4.83 -7.56
N GLU A 166 -0.11 5.52 -7.53
CA GLU A 166 -0.99 5.64 -6.38
C GLU A 166 -2.40 5.24 -6.80
N ILE A 167 -2.96 4.25 -6.14
CA ILE A 167 -4.27 3.67 -6.42
C ILE A 167 -5.13 3.79 -5.17
N TYR A 168 -5.96 4.79 -5.14
CA TYR A 168 -6.81 5.12 -4.01
C TYR A 168 -8.28 4.86 -4.33
N ARG A 169 -8.99 4.13 -3.44
CA ARG A 169 -10.41 3.81 -3.59
C ARG A 169 -11.22 4.27 -2.39
N SER A 170 -11.89 5.39 -2.53
CA SER A 170 -12.96 5.82 -1.61
C SER A 170 -14.19 4.92 -1.74
N GLY A 171 -15.07 4.88 -0.75
CA GLY A 171 -16.22 3.99 -0.77
C GLY A 171 -15.87 2.51 -0.89
N GLY A 172 -14.71 2.10 -0.38
CA GLY A 172 -14.16 0.74 -0.52
C GLY A 172 -15.02 -0.38 0.04
N GLY A 173 -16.02 -0.05 0.85
CA GLY A 173 -16.98 -1.03 1.40
C GLY A 173 -17.72 -1.84 0.32
N ILE A 174 -17.97 -1.24 -0.83
CA ILE A 174 -18.70 -1.86 -1.95
C ILE A 174 -17.86 -2.91 -2.70
N LEU A 175 -16.54 -2.85 -2.65
CA LEU A 175 -15.66 -3.69 -3.47
C LEU A 175 -15.91 -5.20 -3.32
N ARG A 176 -16.27 -5.64 -2.14
CA ARG A 176 -16.47 -7.05 -1.81
C ARG A 176 -17.92 -7.46 -1.82
N GLU A 177 -18.78 -6.62 -1.26
CA GLU A 177 -20.20 -6.91 -1.02
C GLU A 177 -21.07 -5.96 -1.85
N ALA A 178 -20.82 -5.91 -3.16
CA ALA A 178 -21.56 -5.06 -4.07
C ALA A 178 -23.00 -5.57 -4.26
N PRO A 179 -24.01 -4.68 -4.16
CA PRO A 179 -25.36 -4.98 -4.64
C PRO A 179 -25.35 -5.48 -6.08
N LEU A 180 -26.34 -6.30 -6.45
CA LEU A 180 -26.40 -6.91 -7.79
C LEU A 180 -26.29 -5.88 -8.91
N ILE A 181 -26.95 -4.75 -8.76
CA ILE A 181 -26.95 -3.63 -9.74
C ILE A 181 -25.56 -3.04 -9.97
N LEU A 182 -24.66 -3.08 -8.98
CA LEU A 182 -23.30 -2.54 -9.08
C LEU A 182 -22.28 -3.57 -9.57
N LYS A 183 -22.63 -4.85 -9.69
CA LYS A 183 -21.69 -5.89 -10.16
C LYS A 183 -21.01 -5.55 -11.51
N PRO A 184 -21.71 -5.02 -12.53
CA PRO A 184 -21.08 -4.64 -13.79
C PRO A 184 -20.03 -3.51 -13.60
N VAL A 185 -20.33 -2.52 -12.75
CA VAL A 185 -19.41 -1.40 -12.45
C VAL A 185 -18.16 -1.92 -11.74
N ILE A 186 -18.34 -2.77 -10.72
CA ILE A 186 -17.22 -3.38 -10.00
C ILE A 186 -16.38 -4.29 -10.91
N SER A 187 -17.02 -5.00 -11.86
CA SER A 187 -16.28 -5.79 -12.85
C SER A 187 -15.40 -4.92 -13.75
N LYS A 188 -15.90 -3.78 -14.22
CA LYS A 188 -15.12 -2.80 -14.99
C LYS A 188 -13.96 -2.23 -14.16
N TYR A 189 -14.22 -1.88 -12.91
CA TYR A 189 -13.19 -1.41 -11.97
C TYR A 189 -12.07 -2.44 -11.75
N LYS A 190 -12.43 -3.72 -11.58
CA LYS A 190 -11.47 -4.83 -11.47
C LYS A 190 -10.57 -4.96 -12.72
N LYS A 191 -11.14 -4.81 -13.90
CA LYS A 191 -10.35 -4.79 -15.16
C LYS A 191 -9.40 -3.60 -15.19
N LEU A 192 -9.85 -2.44 -14.72
CA LEU A 192 -9.01 -1.24 -14.66
C LEU A 192 -7.84 -1.40 -13.67
N LEU A 193 -8.03 -2.11 -12.56
CA LEU A 193 -6.93 -2.50 -11.66
C LEU A 193 -5.91 -3.42 -12.35
N GLN A 194 -6.36 -4.31 -13.23
CA GLN A 194 -5.46 -5.14 -14.04
C GLN A 194 -4.67 -4.27 -15.02
N THR A 195 -5.34 -3.31 -15.70
CA THR A 195 -4.64 -2.32 -16.54
C THR A 195 -3.59 -1.55 -15.75
N ALA A 196 -3.90 -1.09 -14.55
CA ALA A 196 -2.93 -0.42 -13.69
C ALA A 196 -1.71 -1.31 -13.36
N GLY A 197 -1.94 -2.59 -13.08
CA GLY A 197 -0.84 -3.55 -12.86
C GLY A 197 0.05 -3.72 -14.09
N MET A 198 -0.54 -3.79 -15.29
CA MET A 198 0.22 -3.84 -16.56
C MET A 198 1.04 -2.57 -16.78
N GLU A 199 0.42 -1.38 -16.63
CA GLU A 199 1.11 -0.09 -16.82
C GLU A 199 2.31 0.07 -15.88
N ILE A 200 2.15 -0.32 -14.62
CA ILE A 200 3.25 -0.26 -13.63
C ILE A 200 4.44 -1.12 -14.07
N VAL A 201 4.20 -2.29 -14.64
CA VAL A 201 5.29 -3.19 -15.08
C VAL A 201 5.89 -2.72 -16.41
N GLU A 202 5.07 -2.38 -17.39
CA GLU A 202 5.52 -2.06 -18.74
C GLU A 202 6.06 -0.63 -18.87
N LYS A 203 5.36 0.34 -18.23
CA LYS A 203 5.65 1.78 -18.37
C LYS A 203 6.41 2.35 -17.18
N GLN A 204 6.57 1.58 -16.09
CA GLN A 204 7.15 2.04 -14.82
C GLN A 204 6.45 3.30 -14.26
N ARG A 205 5.18 3.47 -14.59
CA ARG A 205 4.33 4.57 -14.15
C ARG A 205 2.87 4.26 -14.39
N LEU A 206 2.02 4.60 -13.42
CA LEU A 206 0.57 4.64 -13.60
C LEU A 206 0.21 5.87 -14.44
N SER A 207 -0.54 5.66 -15.52
CA SER A 207 -1.02 6.79 -16.34
C SER A 207 -2.06 7.61 -15.57
N GLU A 208 -2.06 8.91 -15.81
CA GLU A 208 -3.05 9.83 -15.24
C GLU A 208 -4.49 9.45 -15.64
N GLU A 209 -4.68 9.00 -16.88
CA GLU A 209 -5.98 8.51 -17.35
C GLU A 209 -6.48 7.33 -16.50
N THR A 210 -5.62 6.32 -16.28
CA THR A 210 -5.98 5.15 -15.49
C THR A 210 -6.24 5.53 -14.04
N ARG A 211 -5.41 6.42 -13.46
CA ARG A 211 -5.58 6.94 -12.10
C ARG A 211 -6.95 7.60 -11.93
N LEU A 212 -7.27 8.58 -12.77
CA LEU A 212 -8.56 9.31 -12.71
C LEU A 212 -9.77 8.39 -12.88
N ARG A 213 -9.67 7.37 -13.73
CA ARG A 213 -10.74 6.37 -13.92
C ARG A 213 -10.89 5.47 -12.68
N LEU A 214 -9.80 5.12 -12.00
CA LEU A 214 -9.83 4.35 -10.76
C LEU A 214 -10.46 5.13 -9.59
N GLU A 215 -10.32 6.44 -9.57
CA GLU A 215 -10.87 7.31 -8.53
C GLU A 215 -12.37 7.61 -8.71
N LYS A 216 -12.93 7.42 -9.91
CA LYS A 216 -14.37 7.70 -10.16
C LYS A 216 -15.26 6.95 -9.16
N PRO A 217 -16.19 7.65 -8.47
CA PRO A 217 -17.10 7.01 -7.54
C PRO A 217 -18.01 5.99 -8.25
N PHE A 218 -18.43 4.96 -7.53
CA PHE A 218 -19.36 3.96 -8.08
C PHE A 218 -20.82 4.41 -8.04
N ILE A 219 -21.15 5.24 -7.05
CA ILE A 219 -22.45 5.88 -6.78
C ILE A 219 -22.19 7.27 -6.21
N SER A 220 -23.23 8.11 -6.07
CA SER A 220 -23.06 9.41 -5.42
C SER A 220 -22.75 9.26 -3.92
N ASP A 221 -22.18 10.31 -3.32
CA ASP A 221 -21.83 10.31 -1.89
C ASP A 221 -23.08 10.15 -1.03
N GLU A 222 -24.20 10.80 -1.39
CA GLU A 222 -25.47 10.68 -0.68
C GLU A 222 -25.99 9.24 -0.71
N GLN A 223 -25.94 8.59 -1.88
CA GLN A 223 -26.36 7.19 -2.02
C GLN A 223 -25.46 6.26 -1.19
N TYR A 224 -24.16 6.54 -1.17
CA TYR A 224 -23.20 5.75 -0.37
C TYR A 224 -23.46 5.91 1.13
N ILE A 225 -23.62 7.14 1.61
CA ILE A 225 -23.90 7.46 3.02
C ILE A 225 -25.21 6.80 3.46
N ALA A 226 -26.29 6.95 2.67
CA ALA A 226 -27.58 6.34 2.99
C ALA A 226 -27.47 4.81 3.12
N ALA A 227 -26.86 4.15 2.16
CA ALA A 227 -26.68 2.68 2.19
C ALA A 227 -25.76 2.22 3.34
N ALA A 228 -24.74 3.01 3.68
CA ALA A 228 -23.86 2.68 4.80
C ALA A 228 -24.58 2.80 6.14
N ASN A 229 -25.38 3.85 6.34
CA ASN A 229 -26.15 4.08 7.57
C ASN A 229 -27.23 3.00 7.74
N GLU A 230 -28.01 2.70 6.70
CA GLU A 230 -29.01 1.63 6.71
C GLU A 230 -28.39 0.27 7.12
N ARG A 231 -27.21 -0.03 6.57
CA ARG A 231 -26.47 -1.26 6.94
C ARG A 231 -26.07 -1.25 8.42
N PHE A 232 -25.58 -0.14 8.94
CA PHE A 232 -25.20 -0.04 10.35
C PHE A 232 -26.41 -0.11 11.27
N ASP A 233 -27.54 0.53 10.92
CA ASP A 233 -28.78 0.43 11.67
C ASP A 233 -29.27 -1.01 11.76
N ALA A 234 -29.23 -1.75 10.64
CA ALA A 234 -29.59 -3.17 10.60
C ALA A 234 -28.65 -4.03 11.46
N LEU A 235 -27.35 -3.71 11.52
CA LEU A 235 -26.40 -4.43 12.38
C LEU A 235 -26.62 -4.13 13.85
N LEU A 236 -26.90 -2.89 14.22
CA LEU A 236 -27.14 -2.45 15.59
C LEU A 236 -28.46 -3.00 16.14
N ALA A 237 -29.49 -3.14 15.31
CA ALA A 237 -30.77 -3.74 15.69
C ALA A 237 -30.69 -5.24 16.02
N ASN A 238 -29.58 -5.92 15.67
CA ASN A 238 -29.37 -7.36 15.92
C ASN A 238 -28.39 -7.65 17.07
N VAL A 239 -28.02 -6.65 17.87
CA VAL A 239 -27.18 -6.75 19.07
C VAL A 239 -28.04 -6.61 20.32
#